data_467c50158de4cfa13a11aa7848e1c59a
#
_entry.id   467c50158de4cfa13a11aa7848e1c59a
#
_cell.length_a   1.000
_cell.length_b   1.000
_cell.length_c   1.000
_cell.angle_alpha   90.00
_cell.angle_beta   90.00
_cell.angle_gamma   90.00
#
_symmetry.space_group_name_H-M   'P 1'
#
loop_
_entity.id
_entity.type
_entity.pdbx_description
1 polymer ?
#
loop_
_entity_poly.entity_id
_entity_poly.type
_entity_poly.pdbx_seq_one_letter_code
_entity_poly.pdbx_strand_id
1 'polypeptide(L)'
;MTPQIGGPRAVLTERQVRSFVAGRLATEDLDGRSVCVVVPDGTRSCPLPLLLSAVRDALHDRVSRLTVLIALGTHAPMSRTELIPGLHAVNHEWWEPSTFASVGAIGAGRVAELSGGLLRQEVDVRLNRAVVEHDVALVVGPVFPHEVVGFSGGNKYFFPGVAGADIIDLSHWLGALITSSEIIGTRGITPVRALIDEASSLIPTRRLAFCVVVRSGSDELHSMAYGTPEAAWAAAAEVSSQAHVRYLDRPVKRVVSLIPAKYDDMWTAAKGFYKLEPVVADGGEVILYAPHVTTISAMHPEIEEIGYHCRDYFTKQWDRFKHLHWGVLAHSTHLRGAGTWDAGHGERCRVEVTLATAIPEQVVRRAGLGYLDPAGVDLDALAADPETLVVPQAGEVLYRLRA
;
A
#
# COMPACT_ATOMS: atom_id res chain seq x y z
N MET A 1 6.59 -26.15 -6.38
CA MET A 1 7.23 -24.88 -6.01
C MET A 1 6.72 -23.79 -6.93
N THR A 2 6.45 -22.58 -6.40
CA THR A 2 6.03 -21.43 -7.19
C THR A 2 7.15 -21.03 -8.16
N PRO A 3 6.90 -20.93 -9.48
CA PRO A 3 7.89 -20.46 -10.45
C PRO A 3 8.41 -19.08 -10.08
N GLN A 4 9.73 -18.94 -9.97
CA GLN A 4 10.38 -17.70 -9.57
C GLN A 4 11.74 -17.56 -10.25
N ILE A 5 12.14 -16.31 -10.54
CA ILE A 5 13.50 -15.93 -10.97
C ILE A 5 14.05 -14.80 -10.10
N GLY A 6 15.38 -14.69 -10.04
CA GLY A 6 16.06 -13.67 -9.25
C GLY A 6 16.12 -13.98 -7.76
N GLY A 7 16.31 -12.95 -6.94
CA GLY A 7 16.46 -13.02 -5.49
C GLY A 7 16.72 -11.62 -4.91
N PRO A 8 16.93 -11.48 -3.58
CA PRO A 8 16.90 -10.18 -2.88
C PRO A 8 18.01 -9.19 -3.28
N ARG A 9 19.04 -9.65 -3.99
CA ARG A 9 20.18 -8.82 -4.47
C ARG A 9 20.44 -9.00 -5.96
N ALA A 10 19.60 -9.76 -6.68
CA ALA A 10 19.72 -9.92 -8.11
C ALA A 10 19.30 -8.64 -8.84
N VAL A 11 19.78 -8.49 -10.08
CA VAL A 11 19.29 -7.50 -11.03
C VAL A 11 18.89 -8.27 -12.28
N LEU A 12 17.58 -8.32 -12.55
CA LEU A 12 17.06 -9.03 -13.70
C LEU A 12 17.21 -8.16 -14.96
N THR A 13 17.76 -8.75 -16.00
CA THR A 13 17.82 -8.11 -17.31
C THR A 13 16.45 -8.13 -17.99
N GLU A 14 16.20 -7.18 -18.89
CA GLU A 14 14.98 -7.14 -19.71
C GLU A 14 14.72 -8.47 -20.41
N ARG A 15 15.76 -9.12 -20.98
CA ARG A 15 15.66 -10.43 -21.63
C ARG A 15 15.15 -11.51 -20.66
N GLN A 16 15.65 -11.55 -19.43
CA GLN A 16 15.20 -12.52 -18.42
C GLN A 16 13.73 -12.28 -18.05
N VAL A 17 13.34 -11.01 -17.87
CA VAL A 17 11.94 -10.63 -17.59
C VAL A 17 11.02 -11.09 -18.72
N ARG A 18 11.31 -10.71 -19.97
CA ARG A 18 10.50 -11.11 -21.14
C ARG A 18 10.42 -12.62 -21.32
N SER A 19 11.56 -13.32 -21.18
CA SER A 19 11.59 -14.79 -21.28
C SER A 19 10.76 -15.45 -20.18
N PHE A 20 10.79 -14.93 -18.95
CA PHE A 20 10.01 -15.48 -17.84
C PHE A 20 8.52 -15.26 -18.06
N VAL A 21 8.11 -14.04 -18.42
CA VAL A 21 6.70 -13.73 -18.71
C VAL A 21 6.17 -14.59 -19.84
N ALA A 22 6.87 -14.62 -20.97
CA ALA A 22 6.47 -15.42 -22.14
C ALA A 22 6.38 -16.91 -21.80
N GLY A 23 7.39 -17.46 -21.11
CA GLY A 23 7.42 -18.88 -20.75
C GLY A 23 6.30 -19.27 -19.77
N ARG A 24 5.89 -18.36 -18.85
CA ARG A 24 4.77 -18.64 -17.93
C ARG A 24 3.43 -18.57 -18.65
N LEU A 25 3.18 -17.48 -19.40
CA LEU A 25 1.91 -17.29 -20.10
C LEU A 25 1.70 -18.31 -21.23
N ALA A 26 2.78 -18.83 -21.84
CA ALA A 26 2.68 -19.89 -22.84
C ALA A 26 2.12 -21.21 -22.30
N THR A 27 2.24 -21.47 -20.99
CA THR A 27 1.70 -22.68 -20.36
C THR A 27 0.24 -22.56 -19.91
N GLU A 28 -0.35 -21.35 -20.05
CA GLU A 28 -1.72 -21.08 -19.63
C GLU A 28 -2.72 -21.20 -20.80
N ASP A 29 -3.91 -21.73 -20.49
CA ASP A 29 -5.05 -21.76 -21.44
C ASP A 29 -5.67 -20.35 -21.53
N LEU A 30 -5.10 -19.51 -22.39
CA LEU A 30 -5.51 -18.12 -22.61
C LEU A 30 -5.99 -17.84 -24.04
N ASP A 31 -5.88 -18.78 -24.95
CA ASP A 31 -6.24 -18.59 -26.37
C ASP A 31 -7.74 -18.31 -26.51
N GLY A 32 -8.07 -17.19 -27.15
CA GLY A 32 -9.45 -16.72 -27.31
C GLY A 32 -10.09 -16.15 -26.03
N ARG A 33 -9.41 -16.18 -24.88
CA ARG A 33 -9.91 -15.62 -23.62
C ARG A 33 -9.76 -14.10 -23.57
N SER A 34 -10.58 -13.47 -22.74
CA SER A 34 -10.42 -12.06 -22.36
C SER A 34 -9.59 -11.96 -21.08
N VAL A 35 -8.61 -11.05 -21.06
CA VAL A 35 -7.67 -10.87 -19.93
C VAL A 35 -7.72 -9.44 -19.40
N CYS A 36 -8.00 -9.29 -18.10
CA CYS A 36 -7.86 -8.03 -17.36
C CYS A 36 -6.55 -8.04 -16.59
N VAL A 37 -5.62 -7.15 -16.95
CA VAL A 37 -4.33 -6.98 -16.25
C VAL A 37 -4.47 -5.90 -15.20
N VAL A 38 -4.38 -6.26 -13.91
CA VAL A 38 -4.50 -5.33 -12.79
C VAL A 38 -3.10 -4.90 -12.33
N VAL A 39 -2.84 -3.59 -12.36
CA VAL A 39 -1.51 -3.00 -12.13
C VAL A 39 -1.54 -1.89 -11.08
N PRO A 40 -0.40 -1.55 -10.44
CA PRO A 40 -0.31 -0.40 -9.54
C PRO A 40 -0.45 0.94 -10.29
N ASP A 41 -0.70 1.98 -9.51
CA ASP A 41 -0.54 3.38 -9.91
C ASP A 41 0.93 3.86 -9.84
N GLY A 42 1.18 5.11 -10.17
CA GLY A 42 2.51 5.74 -10.18
C GLY A 42 3.16 5.94 -8.81
N THR A 43 2.45 5.70 -7.71
CA THR A 43 3.00 5.86 -6.35
C THR A 43 3.93 4.72 -5.90
N ARG A 44 4.10 3.68 -6.72
CA ARG A 44 4.99 2.54 -6.45
C ARG A 44 6.13 2.49 -7.46
N SER A 45 7.35 2.20 -6.99
CA SER A 45 8.46 1.83 -7.88
C SER A 45 8.11 0.52 -8.58
N CYS A 46 7.98 0.58 -9.89
CA CYS A 46 7.64 -0.58 -10.73
C CYS A 46 7.96 -0.28 -12.19
N PRO A 47 8.74 -1.12 -12.90
CA PRO A 47 9.01 -0.96 -14.32
C PRO A 47 7.80 -1.40 -15.17
N LEU A 48 6.66 -0.73 -14.94
CA LEU A 48 5.39 -1.05 -15.61
C LEU A 48 5.49 -1.11 -17.14
N PRO A 49 6.18 -0.17 -17.82
CA PRO A 49 6.31 -0.25 -19.28
C PRO A 49 6.97 -1.54 -19.75
N LEU A 50 8.02 -2.02 -19.07
CA LEU A 50 8.68 -3.28 -19.38
C LEU A 50 7.75 -4.47 -19.15
N LEU A 51 7.12 -4.53 -17.97
CA LEU A 51 6.25 -5.64 -17.57
C LEU A 51 5.03 -5.75 -18.48
N LEU A 52 4.36 -4.63 -18.75
CA LEU A 52 3.17 -4.60 -19.60
C LEU A 52 3.50 -4.87 -21.07
N SER A 53 4.64 -4.38 -21.57
CA SER A 53 5.06 -4.76 -22.92
C SER A 53 5.37 -6.25 -23.02
N ALA A 54 6.01 -6.85 -22.01
CA ALA A 54 6.26 -8.29 -21.97
C ALA A 54 4.96 -9.12 -21.94
N VAL A 55 3.97 -8.69 -21.15
CA VAL A 55 2.64 -9.33 -21.11
C VAL A 55 1.91 -9.17 -22.44
N ARG A 56 1.88 -7.96 -23.01
CA ARG A 56 1.27 -7.70 -24.32
C ARG A 56 1.88 -8.59 -25.39
N ASP A 57 3.21 -8.62 -25.48
CA ASP A 57 3.93 -9.38 -26.52
C ASP A 57 3.69 -10.90 -26.38
N ALA A 58 3.53 -11.40 -25.15
CA ALA A 58 3.22 -12.80 -24.87
C ALA A 58 1.74 -13.17 -25.15
N LEU A 59 0.83 -12.21 -25.14
CA LEU A 59 -0.61 -12.41 -25.33
C LEU A 59 -1.12 -11.92 -26.68
N HIS A 60 -0.28 -11.20 -27.44
CA HIS A 60 -0.62 -10.71 -28.78
C HIS A 60 -1.10 -11.87 -29.67
N ASP A 61 -2.17 -11.66 -30.38
CA ASP A 61 -2.83 -12.65 -31.26
C ASP A 61 -3.37 -13.91 -30.54
N ARG A 62 -3.25 -14.03 -29.23
CA ARG A 62 -3.75 -15.17 -28.46
C ARG A 62 -5.08 -14.88 -27.78
N VAL A 63 -5.23 -13.67 -27.21
CA VAL A 63 -6.40 -13.31 -26.41
C VAL A 63 -7.41 -12.51 -27.23
N SER A 64 -8.69 -12.68 -26.94
CA SER A 64 -9.76 -11.95 -27.62
C SER A 64 -9.83 -10.47 -27.20
N ARG A 65 -9.41 -10.18 -25.97
CA ARG A 65 -9.39 -8.80 -25.40
C ARG A 65 -8.33 -8.72 -24.30
N LEU A 66 -7.56 -7.64 -24.32
CA LEU A 66 -6.61 -7.29 -23.27
C LEU A 66 -6.93 -5.90 -22.71
N THR A 67 -7.29 -5.82 -21.43
CA THR A 67 -7.61 -4.57 -20.74
C THR A 67 -6.64 -4.39 -19.59
N VAL A 68 -6.07 -3.20 -19.42
CA VAL A 68 -5.25 -2.84 -18.25
C VAL A 68 -6.10 -2.02 -17.29
N LEU A 69 -6.24 -2.48 -16.06
CA LEU A 69 -6.96 -1.81 -14.98
C LEU A 69 -5.97 -1.31 -13.93
N ILE A 70 -5.96 0.01 -13.70
CA ILE A 70 -5.08 0.63 -12.72
C ILE A 70 -5.74 0.59 -11.35
N ALA A 71 -5.10 -0.11 -10.42
CA ALA A 71 -5.57 -0.28 -9.04
C ALA A 71 -5.22 0.93 -8.19
N LEU A 72 -6.14 1.87 -8.08
CA LEU A 72 -5.97 3.12 -7.34
C LEU A 72 -6.21 2.96 -5.83
N GLY A 73 -7.04 1.98 -5.43
CA GLY A 73 -7.56 1.94 -4.07
C GLY A 73 -8.34 3.22 -3.77
N THR A 74 -7.72 4.14 -3.03
CA THR A 74 -8.25 5.47 -2.70
C THR A 74 -7.40 6.61 -3.26
N HIS A 75 -6.41 6.30 -4.13
CA HIS A 75 -5.53 7.31 -4.71
C HIS A 75 -6.19 8.06 -5.88
N ALA A 76 -5.57 9.17 -6.28
CA ALA A 76 -5.97 9.94 -7.45
C ALA A 76 -5.77 9.14 -8.76
N PRO A 77 -6.60 9.38 -9.79
CA PRO A 77 -6.46 8.73 -11.08
C PRO A 77 -5.16 9.13 -11.77
N MET A 78 -4.55 8.17 -12.48
CA MET A 78 -3.42 8.46 -13.37
C MET A 78 -3.91 9.26 -14.59
N SER A 79 -3.10 10.23 -15.01
CA SER A 79 -3.38 11.01 -16.21
C SER A 79 -3.25 10.14 -17.48
N ARG A 80 -3.87 10.57 -18.59
CA ARG A 80 -3.74 9.85 -19.87
C ARG A 80 -2.31 9.79 -20.39
N THR A 81 -1.45 10.74 -20.03
CA THR A 81 -0.04 10.77 -20.41
C THR A 81 0.80 9.74 -19.68
N GLU A 82 0.33 9.28 -18.51
CA GLU A 82 0.99 8.23 -17.72
C GLU A 82 0.56 6.82 -18.14
N LEU A 83 -0.55 6.71 -18.90
CA LEU A 83 -1.03 5.44 -19.42
C LEU A 83 -0.14 4.94 -20.56
N ILE A 84 0.00 3.63 -20.66
CA ILE A 84 0.93 3.00 -21.59
C ILE A 84 0.38 3.05 -23.02
N PRO A 85 1.11 3.67 -23.98
CA PRO A 85 0.65 3.74 -25.37
C PRO A 85 0.39 2.37 -25.99
N GLY A 86 -0.71 2.27 -26.75
CA GLY A 86 -1.08 1.05 -27.47
C GLY A 86 -1.74 -0.03 -26.63
N LEU A 87 -2.01 0.21 -25.33
CA LEU A 87 -2.84 -0.64 -24.49
C LEU A 87 -4.12 0.09 -24.08
N HIS A 88 -5.24 -0.66 -24.05
CA HIS A 88 -6.48 -0.15 -23.47
C HIS A 88 -6.37 -0.16 -21.96
N ALA A 89 -6.02 1.01 -21.37
CA ALA A 89 -5.87 1.18 -19.94
C ALA A 89 -6.98 2.07 -19.39
N VAL A 90 -7.50 1.68 -18.22
CA VAL A 90 -8.57 2.38 -17.50
C VAL A 90 -8.19 2.54 -16.04
N ASN A 91 -8.56 3.68 -15.46
CA ASN A 91 -8.47 3.89 -14.03
C ASN A 91 -9.59 3.13 -13.30
N HIS A 92 -9.33 2.70 -12.06
CA HIS A 92 -10.39 2.26 -11.16
C HIS A 92 -11.14 3.50 -10.64
N GLU A 93 -12.29 3.78 -11.25
CA GLU A 93 -13.13 4.93 -10.88
C GLU A 93 -13.95 4.61 -9.63
N TRP A 94 -13.25 4.57 -8.47
CA TRP A 94 -13.82 4.16 -7.18
C TRP A 94 -14.95 5.09 -6.67
N TRP A 95 -15.05 6.29 -7.21
CA TRP A 95 -16.12 7.27 -6.91
C TRP A 95 -17.39 7.03 -7.73
N GLU A 96 -17.38 6.17 -8.76
CA GLU A 96 -18.51 5.90 -9.63
C GLU A 96 -19.18 4.57 -9.23
N PRO A 97 -20.44 4.57 -8.71
CA PRO A 97 -21.14 3.35 -8.29
C PRO A 97 -21.30 2.31 -9.40
N SER A 98 -21.41 2.73 -10.66
CA SER A 98 -21.56 1.85 -11.82
C SER A 98 -20.30 1.04 -12.12
N THR A 99 -19.15 1.43 -11.57
CA THR A 99 -17.88 0.72 -11.70
C THR A 99 -17.92 -0.68 -11.08
N PHE A 100 -18.80 -0.91 -10.10
CA PHE A 100 -18.77 -2.11 -9.28
C PHE A 100 -19.75 -3.19 -9.71
N ALA A 101 -19.34 -4.45 -9.51
CA ALA A 101 -20.21 -5.62 -9.44
C ALA A 101 -20.09 -6.23 -8.03
N SER A 102 -21.20 -6.69 -7.47
CA SER A 102 -21.17 -7.50 -6.25
C SER A 102 -20.70 -8.92 -6.60
N VAL A 103 -19.76 -9.44 -5.79
CA VAL A 103 -19.28 -10.82 -5.90
C VAL A 103 -19.70 -11.67 -4.70
N GLY A 104 -20.41 -11.09 -3.73
CA GLY A 104 -20.94 -11.75 -2.55
C GLY A 104 -20.75 -10.91 -1.29
N ALA A 105 -20.83 -11.55 -0.13
CA ALA A 105 -20.63 -10.92 1.16
C ALA A 105 -19.84 -11.84 2.10
N ILE A 106 -19.14 -11.26 3.06
CA ILE A 106 -18.50 -11.99 4.17
C ILE A 106 -19.33 -11.72 5.42
N GLY A 107 -19.96 -12.76 5.96
CA GLY A 107 -20.84 -12.65 7.13
C GLY A 107 -20.09 -12.24 8.42
N ALA A 108 -20.80 -11.56 9.33
CA ALA A 108 -20.25 -11.01 10.57
C ALA A 108 -19.48 -12.02 11.45
N GLY A 109 -19.93 -13.29 11.47
CA GLY A 109 -19.24 -14.38 12.20
C GLY A 109 -17.88 -14.69 11.59
N ARG A 110 -17.79 -14.72 10.25
CA ARG A 110 -16.55 -14.97 9.52
C ARG A 110 -15.57 -13.81 9.65
N VAL A 111 -16.06 -12.55 9.57
CA VAL A 111 -15.23 -11.37 9.84
C VAL A 111 -14.65 -11.42 11.25
N ALA A 112 -15.44 -11.81 12.27
CA ALA A 112 -14.95 -11.94 13.64
C ALA A 112 -13.86 -13.02 13.76
N GLU A 113 -14.02 -14.15 13.10
CA GLU A 113 -13.00 -15.22 13.08
C GLU A 113 -11.70 -14.72 12.44
N LEU A 114 -11.77 -14.16 11.23
CA LEU A 114 -10.60 -13.69 10.48
C LEU A 114 -9.86 -12.53 11.16
N SER A 115 -10.61 -11.64 11.84
CA SER A 115 -10.05 -10.50 12.56
C SER A 115 -9.54 -10.83 13.98
N GLY A 116 -9.65 -12.07 14.44
CA GLY A 116 -9.34 -12.43 15.82
C GLY A 116 -10.27 -11.76 16.85
N GLY A 117 -11.52 -11.47 16.46
CA GLY A 117 -12.53 -10.83 17.30
C GLY A 117 -12.51 -9.29 17.31
N LEU A 118 -11.59 -8.68 16.59
CA LEU A 118 -11.46 -7.20 16.54
C LEU A 118 -12.64 -6.52 15.85
N LEU A 119 -13.25 -7.18 14.87
CA LEU A 119 -14.42 -6.67 14.12
C LEU A 119 -15.50 -7.76 14.04
N ARG A 120 -16.76 -7.34 14.06
CA ARG A 120 -17.91 -8.24 13.95
C ARG A 120 -19.04 -7.55 13.19
N GLN A 121 -18.92 -7.51 11.88
CA GLN A 121 -19.96 -6.99 10.99
C GLN A 121 -19.90 -7.70 9.65
N GLU A 122 -21.04 -7.78 8.99
CA GLU A 122 -21.10 -8.23 7.61
C GLU A 122 -20.52 -7.16 6.68
N VAL A 123 -19.90 -7.59 5.59
CA VAL A 123 -19.38 -6.70 4.56
C VAL A 123 -19.72 -7.20 3.17
N ASP A 124 -20.33 -6.33 2.37
CA ASP A 124 -20.51 -6.57 0.94
C ASP A 124 -19.18 -6.52 0.21
N VAL A 125 -18.94 -7.50 -0.64
CA VAL A 125 -17.75 -7.59 -1.46
C VAL A 125 -18.07 -7.13 -2.87
N ARG A 126 -17.71 -5.88 -3.15
CA ARG A 126 -17.88 -5.26 -4.46
C ARG A 126 -16.54 -5.07 -5.13
N LEU A 127 -16.44 -5.36 -6.40
CA LEU A 127 -15.23 -5.32 -7.19
C LEU A 127 -15.47 -4.63 -8.53
N ASN A 128 -14.43 -4.02 -9.10
CA ASN A 128 -14.51 -3.42 -10.42
C ASN A 128 -15.02 -4.43 -11.45
N ARG A 129 -16.05 -4.05 -12.23
CA ARG A 129 -16.67 -4.89 -13.27
C ARG A 129 -15.67 -5.45 -14.27
N ALA A 130 -14.64 -4.67 -14.61
CA ALA A 130 -13.62 -5.12 -15.55
C ALA A 130 -12.94 -6.43 -15.10
N VAL A 131 -12.78 -6.67 -13.80
CA VAL A 131 -12.25 -7.95 -13.31
C VAL A 131 -13.24 -9.08 -13.53
N VAL A 132 -14.53 -8.85 -13.25
CA VAL A 132 -15.57 -9.89 -13.27
C VAL A 132 -16.03 -10.21 -14.70
N GLU A 133 -15.93 -9.25 -15.61
CA GLU A 133 -16.37 -9.35 -17.01
C GLU A 133 -15.29 -9.88 -17.96
N HIS A 134 -14.13 -10.29 -17.43
CA HIS A 134 -13.08 -10.97 -18.17
C HIS A 134 -12.95 -12.42 -17.70
N ASP A 135 -12.46 -13.30 -18.59
CA ASP A 135 -12.26 -14.72 -18.26
C ASP A 135 -11.10 -14.92 -17.29
N VAL A 136 -10.09 -14.06 -17.36
CA VAL A 136 -8.89 -14.13 -16.53
C VAL A 136 -8.51 -12.75 -16.01
N ALA A 137 -8.19 -12.67 -14.72
CA ALA A 137 -7.59 -11.50 -14.07
C ALA A 137 -6.12 -11.79 -13.76
N LEU A 138 -5.21 -11.00 -14.35
CA LEU A 138 -3.77 -11.13 -14.18
C LEU A 138 -3.24 -9.94 -13.39
N VAL A 139 -2.85 -10.14 -12.15
CA VAL A 139 -2.16 -9.12 -11.34
C VAL A 139 -0.71 -9.00 -11.79
N VAL A 140 -0.22 -7.78 -11.98
CA VAL A 140 1.19 -7.50 -12.25
C VAL A 140 1.64 -6.33 -11.39
N GLY A 141 2.46 -6.59 -10.35
CA GLY A 141 2.90 -5.50 -9.51
C GLY A 141 3.81 -5.89 -8.34
N PRO A 142 4.40 -4.86 -7.68
CA PRO A 142 5.41 -5.04 -6.66
C PRO A 142 4.85 -5.46 -5.29
N VAL A 143 5.73 -6.09 -4.52
CA VAL A 143 5.51 -6.48 -3.13
C VAL A 143 6.48 -5.71 -2.25
N PHE A 144 5.93 -4.84 -1.38
CA PHE A 144 6.67 -4.04 -0.40
C PHE A 144 6.12 -4.26 1.01
N PRO A 145 6.88 -3.99 2.08
CA PRO A 145 6.33 -3.85 3.43
C PRO A 145 5.18 -2.85 3.45
N HIS A 146 4.09 -3.19 4.16
CA HIS A 146 2.85 -2.42 4.11
C HIS A 146 2.17 -2.32 5.48
N GLU A 147 1.80 -1.12 5.87
CA GLU A 147 1.25 -0.72 7.17
C GLU A 147 -0.08 -1.38 7.55
N VAL A 148 -0.89 -1.75 6.54
CA VAL A 148 -2.23 -2.32 6.77
C VAL A 148 -2.19 -3.86 6.75
N VAL A 149 -1.32 -4.48 5.96
CA VAL A 149 -1.46 -5.90 5.59
C VAL A 149 -0.17 -6.72 5.77
N GLY A 150 0.88 -6.12 6.30
CA GLY A 150 2.22 -6.73 6.41
C GLY A 150 3.06 -6.52 5.15
N PHE A 151 2.68 -7.14 4.04
CA PHE A 151 3.26 -6.92 2.71
C PHE A 151 2.17 -6.67 1.68
N SER A 152 2.39 -5.73 0.76
CA SER A 152 1.50 -5.45 -0.38
C SER A 152 1.56 -6.56 -1.44
N GLY A 153 0.83 -6.41 -2.53
CA GLY A 153 0.85 -7.35 -3.66
C GLY A 153 -0.16 -8.50 -3.56
N GLY A 154 -0.18 -9.36 -4.59
CA GLY A 154 -1.13 -10.46 -4.68
C GLY A 154 -2.58 -9.99 -4.66
N ASN A 155 -3.43 -10.64 -3.88
CA ASN A 155 -4.85 -10.29 -3.74
C ASN A 155 -5.11 -8.86 -3.26
N LYS A 156 -4.10 -8.15 -2.73
CA LYS A 156 -4.24 -6.74 -2.38
C LYS A 156 -4.51 -5.83 -3.60
N TYR A 157 -4.19 -6.28 -4.79
CA TYR A 157 -4.57 -5.58 -6.01
C TYR A 157 -6.06 -5.66 -6.30
N PHE A 158 -6.72 -6.73 -5.87
CA PHE A 158 -8.19 -6.81 -5.92
C PHE A 158 -8.81 -6.08 -4.73
N PHE A 159 -8.37 -6.36 -3.51
CA PHE A 159 -8.91 -5.81 -2.27
C PHE A 159 -7.80 -5.20 -1.41
N PRO A 160 -7.76 -3.87 -1.27
CA PRO A 160 -8.71 -2.85 -1.71
C PRO A 160 -8.45 -2.26 -3.10
N GLY A 161 -7.43 -2.68 -3.84
CA GLY A 161 -6.90 -2.00 -5.02
C GLY A 161 -7.93 -1.62 -6.09
N VAL A 162 -8.92 -2.49 -6.35
CA VAL A 162 -10.02 -2.25 -7.28
C VAL A 162 -11.40 -2.60 -6.68
N ALA A 163 -11.52 -2.43 -5.36
CA ALA A 163 -12.70 -2.77 -4.58
C ALA A 163 -13.62 -1.57 -4.26
N GLY A 164 -14.83 -1.86 -3.80
CA GLY A 164 -15.77 -0.87 -3.27
C GLY A 164 -15.41 -0.41 -1.86
N ALA A 165 -16.01 0.70 -1.42
CA ALA A 165 -15.69 1.37 -0.16
C ALA A 165 -15.85 0.46 1.07
N ASP A 166 -16.85 -0.43 1.10
CA ASP A 166 -17.15 -1.24 2.29
C ASP A 166 -15.97 -2.12 2.70
N ILE A 167 -15.37 -2.84 1.73
CA ILE A 167 -14.21 -3.70 2.01
C ILE A 167 -12.92 -2.87 2.19
N ILE A 168 -12.83 -1.71 1.55
CA ILE A 168 -11.72 -0.77 1.77
C ILE A 168 -11.73 -0.33 3.23
N ASP A 169 -12.85 0.21 3.69
CA ASP A 169 -13.03 0.72 5.05
C ASP A 169 -12.78 -0.37 6.09
N LEU A 170 -13.40 -1.54 5.93
CA LEU A 170 -13.23 -2.65 6.86
C LEU A 170 -11.77 -3.12 6.97
N SER A 171 -11.10 -3.32 5.83
CA SER A 171 -9.73 -3.84 5.81
C SER A 171 -8.71 -2.83 6.35
N HIS A 172 -8.87 -1.54 6.06
CA HIS A 172 -7.99 -0.50 6.58
C HIS A 172 -8.19 -0.31 8.09
N TRP A 173 -9.45 -0.27 8.54
CA TRP A 173 -9.74 -0.15 9.96
C TRP A 173 -9.25 -1.36 10.77
N LEU A 174 -9.38 -2.57 10.23
CA LEU A 174 -8.77 -3.76 10.85
C LEU A 174 -7.26 -3.61 11.02
N GLY A 175 -6.57 -3.08 10.01
CA GLY A 175 -5.14 -2.77 10.10
C GLY A 175 -4.82 -1.73 11.16
N ALA A 176 -5.65 -0.69 11.29
CA ALA A 176 -5.51 0.34 12.31
C ALA A 176 -5.74 -0.19 13.73
N LEU A 177 -6.71 -1.10 13.90
CA LEU A 177 -6.98 -1.77 15.19
C LEU A 177 -5.80 -2.64 15.65
N ILE A 178 -5.06 -3.25 14.72
CA ILE A 178 -3.83 -4.01 15.04
C ILE A 178 -2.67 -3.06 15.36
N THR A 179 -2.58 -1.95 14.67
CA THR A 179 -1.51 -0.94 14.71
C THR A 179 -0.43 -1.17 13.64
N SER A 180 -0.08 -0.10 12.93
CA SER A 180 0.89 -0.15 11.81
C SER A 180 2.24 -0.71 12.22
N SER A 181 2.78 -0.28 13.36
CA SER A 181 4.10 -0.70 13.84
C SER A 181 4.18 -2.20 14.18
N GLU A 182 3.05 -2.83 14.50
CA GLU A 182 2.97 -4.27 14.76
C GLU A 182 2.84 -5.06 13.47
N ILE A 183 1.94 -4.64 12.55
CA ILE A 183 1.60 -5.41 11.36
C ILE A 183 2.59 -5.26 10.22
N ILE A 184 3.25 -4.08 10.09
CA ILE A 184 4.10 -3.77 8.94
C ILE A 184 5.28 -4.73 8.83
N GLY A 185 5.49 -5.32 7.65
CA GLY A 185 6.57 -6.26 7.38
C GLY A 185 6.41 -7.62 8.05
N THR A 186 5.23 -7.93 8.63
CA THR A 186 4.93 -9.26 9.13
C THR A 186 4.88 -10.26 7.97
N ARG A 187 5.70 -11.31 8.07
CA ARG A 187 5.67 -12.44 7.13
C ARG A 187 4.52 -13.38 7.45
N GLY A 188 3.95 -13.99 6.41
CA GLY A 188 2.80 -14.88 6.55
C GLY A 188 1.47 -14.14 6.50
N ILE A 189 0.42 -14.84 6.92
CA ILE A 189 -0.96 -14.37 6.80
C ILE A 189 -1.35 -13.56 8.03
N THR A 190 -1.46 -12.25 7.86
CA THR A 190 -2.01 -11.36 8.89
C THR A 190 -3.55 -11.42 8.89
N PRO A 191 -4.26 -10.98 9.95
CA PRO A 191 -5.72 -10.93 9.94
C PRO A 191 -6.29 -10.14 8.74
N VAL A 192 -5.64 -9.04 8.37
CA VAL A 192 -6.06 -8.26 7.18
C VAL A 192 -5.80 -9.04 5.89
N ARG A 193 -4.68 -9.75 5.78
CA ARG A 193 -4.41 -10.61 4.62
C ARG A 193 -5.43 -11.73 4.52
N ALA A 194 -5.79 -12.38 5.64
CA ALA A 194 -6.82 -13.42 5.67
C ALA A 194 -8.18 -12.89 5.20
N LEU A 195 -8.57 -11.68 5.61
CA LEU A 195 -9.80 -11.04 5.15
C LEU A 195 -9.76 -10.74 3.64
N ILE A 196 -8.64 -10.24 3.13
CA ILE A 196 -8.44 -9.97 1.70
C ILE A 196 -8.49 -11.27 0.87
N ASP A 197 -7.86 -12.34 1.35
CA ASP A 197 -7.83 -13.63 0.67
C ASP A 197 -9.22 -14.29 0.68
N GLU A 198 -9.99 -14.16 1.76
CA GLU A 198 -11.40 -14.57 1.84
C GLU A 198 -12.25 -13.81 0.81
N ALA A 199 -12.16 -12.47 0.77
CA ALA A 199 -12.87 -11.67 -0.22
C ALA A 199 -12.48 -12.07 -1.66
N SER A 200 -11.20 -12.36 -1.89
CA SER A 200 -10.71 -12.78 -3.19
C SER A 200 -11.21 -14.16 -3.61
N SER A 201 -11.54 -15.04 -2.66
CA SER A 201 -12.12 -16.35 -2.96
C SER A 201 -13.51 -16.27 -3.60
N LEU A 202 -14.21 -15.14 -3.42
CA LEU A 202 -15.53 -14.86 -4.02
C LEU A 202 -15.45 -14.42 -5.48
N ILE A 203 -14.25 -14.07 -6.00
CA ILE A 203 -14.09 -13.64 -7.39
C ILE A 203 -14.30 -14.86 -8.30
N PRO A 204 -15.29 -14.84 -9.21
CA PRO A 204 -15.57 -15.97 -10.09
C PRO A 204 -14.52 -16.14 -11.20
N THR A 205 -13.81 -15.06 -11.54
CA THR A 205 -12.80 -15.00 -12.60
C THR A 205 -11.54 -15.74 -12.18
N ARG A 206 -10.93 -16.49 -13.12
CA ARG A 206 -9.63 -17.13 -12.88
C ARG A 206 -8.56 -16.09 -12.59
N ARG A 207 -7.86 -16.26 -11.46
CA ARG A 207 -6.86 -15.29 -10.95
C ARG A 207 -5.43 -15.79 -11.11
N LEU A 208 -4.58 -14.97 -11.70
CA LEU A 208 -3.15 -15.20 -11.87
C LEU A 208 -2.36 -13.97 -11.40
N ALA A 209 -1.08 -14.13 -11.08
CA ALA A 209 -0.24 -13.01 -10.67
C ALA A 209 1.21 -13.16 -11.09
N PHE A 210 1.81 -12.07 -11.56
CA PHE A 210 3.23 -11.79 -11.49
C PHE A 210 3.48 -10.85 -10.31
N CYS A 211 4.00 -11.38 -9.21
CA CYS A 211 4.43 -10.59 -8.08
C CYS A 211 5.92 -10.30 -8.21
N VAL A 212 6.30 -9.01 -8.20
CA VAL A 212 7.68 -8.60 -8.42
C VAL A 212 8.29 -7.96 -7.17
N VAL A 213 9.60 -8.05 -7.03
CA VAL A 213 10.37 -7.31 -6.04
C VAL A 213 11.29 -6.36 -6.78
N VAL A 214 11.13 -5.07 -6.51
CA VAL A 214 11.81 -3.97 -7.19
C VAL A 214 12.77 -3.31 -6.21
N ARG A 215 13.94 -2.87 -6.66
CA ARG A 215 14.81 -2.03 -5.85
C ARG A 215 14.11 -0.73 -5.49
N SER A 216 14.07 -0.39 -4.20
CA SER A 216 13.43 0.84 -3.73
C SER A 216 13.96 2.08 -4.47
N GLY A 217 13.03 2.94 -4.90
CA GLY A 217 13.34 4.17 -5.61
C GLY A 217 13.88 3.99 -7.03
N SER A 218 13.74 2.81 -7.64
CA SER A 218 14.20 2.53 -9.00
C SER A 218 13.27 1.57 -9.75
N ASP A 219 13.57 1.33 -11.04
CA ASP A 219 12.88 0.36 -11.89
C ASP A 219 13.65 -0.97 -12.01
N GLU A 220 14.71 -1.18 -11.21
CA GLU A 220 15.47 -2.43 -11.24
C GLU A 220 14.71 -3.56 -10.56
N LEU A 221 14.47 -4.65 -11.27
CA LEU A 221 13.82 -5.85 -10.75
C LEU A 221 14.83 -6.76 -10.06
N HIS A 222 14.55 -7.08 -8.80
CA HIS A 222 15.31 -8.08 -8.04
C HIS A 222 14.76 -9.50 -8.25
N SER A 223 13.44 -9.65 -8.31
CA SER A 223 12.79 -10.95 -8.44
C SER A 223 11.42 -10.85 -9.07
N MET A 224 10.99 -11.94 -9.69
CA MET A 224 9.62 -12.16 -10.18
C MET A 224 9.16 -13.55 -9.79
N ALA A 225 7.94 -13.66 -9.26
CA ALA A 225 7.25 -14.91 -8.97
C ALA A 225 5.93 -14.97 -9.74
N TYR A 226 5.52 -16.17 -10.17
CA TYR A 226 4.31 -16.39 -10.96
C TYR A 226 3.47 -17.52 -10.38
N GLY A 227 2.13 -17.36 -10.41
CA GLY A 227 1.17 -18.39 -10.00
C GLY A 227 -0.19 -17.80 -9.63
N THR A 228 -0.91 -18.46 -8.72
CA THR A 228 -2.06 -17.81 -8.08
C THR A 228 -1.59 -16.59 -7.31
N PRO A 229 -2.45 -15.57 -7.10
CA PRO A 229 -2.07 -14.38 -6.34
C PRO A 229 -1.47 -14.69 -4.98
N GLU A 230 -1.98 -15.69 -4.27
CA GLU A 230 -1.51 -16.13 -2.96
C GLU A 230 -0.10 -16.74 -3.04
N ALA A 231 0.13 -17.65 -3.99
CA ALA A 231 1.40 -18.35 -4.15
C ALA A 231 2.51 -17.40 -4.65
N ALA A 232 2.21 -16.59 -5.66
CA ALA A 232 3.16 -15.61 -6.19
C ALA A 232 3.50 -14.53 -5.14
N TRP A 233 2.50 -14.08 -4.37
CA TRP A 233 2.71 -13.14 -3.27
C TRP A 233 3.60 -13.74 -2.17
N ALA A 234 3.33 -14.95 -1.72
CA ALA A 234 4.12 -15.57 -0.65
C ALA A 234 5.61 -15.68 -1.03
N ALA A 235 5.89 -16.11 -2.28
CA ALA A 235 7.26 -16.19 -2.80
C ALA A 235 7.92 -14.79 -2.89
N ALA A 236 7.21 -13.79 -3.39
CA ALA A 236 7.72 -12.43 -3.52
C ALA A 236 7.86 -11.74 -2.15
N ALA A 237 6.96 -11.97 -1.19
CA ALA A 237 7.04 -11.41 0.16
C ALA A 237 8.27 -11.91 0.92
N GLU A 238 8.66 -13.17 0.73
CA GLU A 238 9.91 -13.72 1.30
C GLU A 238 11.14 -12.98 0.76
N VAL A 239 11.21 -12.73 -0.55
CA VAL A 239 12.30 -11.95 -1.16
C VAL A 239 12.24 -10.49 -0.72
N SER A 240 11.05 -9.88 -0.69
CA SER A 240 10.84 -8.49 -0.26
C SER A 240 11.26 -8.27 1.19
N SER A 241 11.02 -9.24 2.08
CA SER A 241 11.44 -9.16 3.49
C SER A 241 12.96 -9.05 3.64
N GLN A 242 13.72 -9.63 2.71
CA GLN A 242 15.18 -9.55 2.69
C GLN A 242 15.70 -8.31 1.94
N ALA A 243 14.98 -7.85 0.93
CA ALA A 243 15.37 -6.70 0.12
C ALA A 243 14.98 -5.35 0.76
N HIS A 244 13.79 -5.28 1.41
CA HIS A 244 13.19 -4.01 1.83
C HIS A 244 13.11 -3.83 3.35
N VAL A 245 13.65 -4.74 4.17
CA VAL A 245 13.71 -4.55 5.61
C VAL A 245 15.16 -4.30 6.04
N ARG A 246 15.37 -3.23 6.80
CA ARG A 246 16.66 -2.86 7.39
C ARG A 246 16.56 -2.97 8.90
N TYR A 247 17.58 -3.52 9.54
CA TYR A 247 17.60 -3.70 10.99
C TYR A 247 18.63 -2.77 11.61
N LEU A 248 18.22 -2.06 12.67
CA LEU A 248 19.10 -1.30 13.55
C LEU A 248 19.28 -2.05 14.86
N ASP A 249 20.46 -1.89 15.47
CA ASP A 249 20.78 -2.53 16.75
C ASP A 249 20.24 -1.75 17.95
N ARG A 250 19.91 -0.48 17.76
CA ARG A 250 19.36 0.41 18.80
C ARG A 250 18.37 1.42 18.19
N PRO A 251 17.39 1.90 18.97
CA PRO A 251 16.51 2.95 18.52
C PRO A 251 17.26 4.28 18.34
N VAL A 252 16.70 5.15 17.51
CA VAL A 252 17.17 6.53 17.30
C VAL A 252 16.19 7.53 17.92
N LYS A 253 16.65 8.69 18.33
CA LYS A 253 15.77 9.73 18.86
C LYS A 253 15.01 10.46 17.76
N ARG A 254 15.65 10.62 16.61
CA ARG A 254 15.05 11.34 15.49
C ARG A 254 15.24 10.58 14.18
N VAL A 255 14.21 10.62 13.34
CA VAL A 255 14.30 10.20 11.94
C VAL A 255 13.92 11.39 11.06
N VAL A 256 14.75 11.66 10.04
CA VAL A 256 14.41 12.59 8.95
C VAL A 256 14.09 11.77 7.73
N SER A 257 12.84 11.76 7.36
CA SER A 257 12.28 11.01 6.24
C SER A 257 12.23 11.89 5.01
N LEU A 258 13.17 11.72 4.06
CA LEU A 258 13.18 12.49 2.81
C LEU A 258 12.18 11.89 1.83
N ILE A 259 11.09 12.59 1.62
CA ILE A 259 9.95 12.14 0.82
C ILE A 259 10.20 12.37 -0.67
N PRO A 260 10.17 11.32 -1.51
CA PRO A 260 10.37 11.47 -2.96
C PRO A 260 9.18 12.17 -3.63
N ALA A 261 9.45 12.89 -4.73
CA ALA A 261 8.47 13.71 -5.46
C ALA A 261 7.26 12.94 -6.02
N LYS A 262 7.34 11.59 -6.12
CA LYS A 262 6.20 10.76 -6.53
C LYS A 262 5.05 10.72 -5.51
N TYR A 263 5.28 11.20 -4.28
CA TYR A 263 4.25 11.41 -3.27
C TYR A 263 3.92 12.91 -3.24
N ASP A 264 2.85 13.28 -3.88
CA ASP A 264 2.47 14.67 -4.19
C ASP A 264 1.57 15.32 -3.13
N ASP A 265 1.04 14.50 -2.20
CA ASP A 265 0.27 14.94 -1.04
C ASP A 265 0.70 14.19 0.24
N MET A 266 0.20 14.62 1.43
CA MET A 266 0.49 13.94 2.69
C MET A 266 -0.19 12.58 2.81
N TRP A 267 -1.30 12.34 2.10
CA TRP A 267 -1.95 11.04 2.06
C TRP A 267 -1.00 9.93 1.58
N THR A 268 -0.27 10.21 0.53
CA THR A 268 0.71 9.28 -0.03
C THR A 268 2.07 9.37 0.67
N ALA A 269 2.50 10.56 1.10
CA ALA A 269 3.77 10.82 1.79
C ALA A 269 3.84 10.21 3.21
N ALA A 270 2.69 9.93 3.84
CA ALA A 270 2.60 9.21 5.11
C ALA A 270 3.33 7.86 5.11
N LYS A 271 3.56 7.27 3.92
CA LYS A 271 4.39 6.07 3.75
C LYS A 271 5.81 6.24 4.29
N GLY A 272 6.30 7.46 4.36
CA GLY A 272 7.58 7.81 4.99
C GLY A 272 7.58 7.81 6.51
N PHE A 273 6.42 7.77 7.17
CA PHE A 273 6.32 7.69 8.63
C PHE A 273 6.28 6.24 9.12
N TYR A 274 5.24 5.49 8.78
CA TYR A 274 4.98 4.20 9.41
C TYR A 274 5.99 3.10 9.07
N LYS A 275 6.85 3.31 8.09
CA LYS A 275 8.01 2.44 7.81
C LYS A 275 9.23 2.75 8.68
N LEU A 276 9.22 3.87 9.38
CA LEU A 276 10.32 4.35 10.19
C LEU A 276 9.97 4.43 11.69
N GLU A 277 8.70 4.56 12.03
CA GLU A 277 8.21 4.55 13.41
C GLU A 277 8.78 3.41 14.26
N PRO A 278 8.93 2.16 13.77
CA PRO A 278 9.39 1.05 14.61
C PRO A 278 10.81 1.19 15.15
N VAL A 279 11.65 2.08 14.61
CA VAL A 279 13.03 2.29 15.07
C VAL A 279 13.21 3.57 15.87
N VAL A 280 12.16 4.36 16.07
CA VAL A 280 12.21 5.59 16.87
C VAL A 280 12.03 5.25 18.34
N ALA A 281 12.86 5.83 19.20
CA ALA A 281 12.73 5.73 20.66
C ALA A 281 11.42 6.36 21.16
N ASP A 282 10.93 5.92 22.30
CA ASP A 282 9.79 6.53 22.94
C ASP A 282 10.10 8.00 23.29
N GLY A 283 9.18 8.91 22.96
CA GLY A 283 9.39 10.35 23.05
C GLY A 283 10.29 10.93 21.95
N GLY A 284 10.66 10.14 20.96
CA GLY A 284 11.40 10.59 19.78
C GLY A 284 10.50 11.22 18.71
N GLU A 285 11.09 11.56 17.58
CA GLU A 285 10.45 12.35 16.52
C GLU A 285 10.71 11.77 15.13
N VAL A 286 9.71 11.84 14.24
CA VAL A 286 9.87 11.66 12.79
C VAL A 286 9.56 12.99 12.10
N ILE A 287 10.55 13.54 11.40
CA ILE A 287 10.38 14.69 10.52
C ILE A 287 10.15 14.19 9.09
N LEU A 288 8.97 14.46 8.53
CA LEU A 288 8.66 14.22 7.14
C LEU A 288 9.09 15.44 6.32
N TYR A 289 10.24 15.35 5.67
CA TYR A 289 10.78 16.43 4.83
C TYR A 289 10.26 16.29 3.41
N ALA A 290 9.31 17.13 3.04
CA ALA A 290 8.60 17.12 1.77
C ALA A 290 8.27 18.54 1.30
N PRO A 291 9.26 19.37 0.96
CA PRO A 291 9.04 20.78 0.58
C PRO A 291 8.17 20.98 -0.66
N HIS A 292 7.98 19.94 -1.46
CA HIS A 292 7.12 19.92 -2.65
C HIS A 292 5.64 19.65 -2.33
N VAL A 293 5.32 19.14 -1.14
CA VAL A 293 3.94 18.80 -0.75
C VAL A 293 3.23 20.03 -0.23
N THR A 294 2.10 20.37 -0.84
CA THR A 294 1.31 21.60 -0.59
C THR A 294 -0.07 21.34 0.02
N THR A 295 -0.51 20.08 0.11
CA THR A 295 -1.84 19.70 0.63
C THR A 295 -1.77 18.43 1.46
N ILE A 296 -2.70 18.28 2.40
CA ILE A 296 -2.81 17.03 3.18
C ILE A 296 -3.39 15.92 2.30
N SER A 297 -4.55 16.14 1.69
CA SER A 297 -5.10 15.21 0.71
C SER A 297 -6.04 15.95 -0.26
N ALA A 298 -5.86 15.67 -1.55
CA ALA A 298 -6.77 16.19 -2.57
C ALA A 298 -8.05 15.36 -2.68
N MET A 299 -7.97 14.05 -2.40
CA MET A 299 -9.09 13.11 -2.57
C MET A 299 -9.89 12.88 -1.30
N HIS A 300 -9.32 13.19 -0.13
CA HIS A 300 -9.91 12.97 1.20
C HIS A 300 -9.80 14.22 2.07
N PRO A 301 -10.45 15.34 1.68
CA PRO A 301 -10.33 16.61 2.41
C PRO A 301 -10.87 16.54 3.84
N GLU A 302 -11.76 15.59 4.16
CA GLU A 302 -12.30 15.37 5.50
C GLU A 302 -11.23 15.03 6.54
N ILE A 303 -10.02 14.58 6.13
CA ILE A 303 -8.91 14.32 7.04
C ILE A 303 -8.42 15.59 7.75
N GLU A 304 -8.57 16.77 7.14
CA GLU A 304 -8.21 18.05 7.77
C GLU A 304 -9.13 18.41 8.95
N GLU A 305 -10.40 17.97 8.90
CA GLU A 305 -11.37 18.18 9.99
C GLU A 305 -11.25 17.09 11.06
N ILE A 306 -11.01 15.84 10.64
CA ILE A 306 -10.82 14.70 11.55
C ILE A 306 -9.53 14.88 12.36
N GLY A 307 -8.44 15.30 11.70
CA GLY A 307 -7.10 15.35 12.26
C GLY A 307 -6.40 14.01 12.35
N TYR A 308 -5.16 14.02 12.81
CA TYR A 308 -4.33 12.83 13.00
C TYR A 308 -4.28 12.44 14.48
N HIS A 309 -4.82 11.26 14.76
CA HIS A 309 -4.99 10.77 16.14
C HIS A 309 -4.59 9.29 16.25
N CYS A 310 -4.13 8.87 17.42
CA CYS A 310 -3.87 7.47 17.71
C CYS A 310 -5.18 6.65 17.72
N ARG A 311 -5.05 5.33 17.57
CA ARG A 311 -6.19 4.39 17.57
C ARG A 311 -7.14 4.59 18.75
N ASP A 312 -6.60 4.77 19.95
CA ASP A 312 -7.39 4.91 21.19
C ASP A 312 -8.32 6.13 21.16
N TYR A 313 -7.91 7.22 20.50
CA TYR A 313 -8.76 8.41 20.34
C TYR A 313 -10.08 8.08 19.67
N PHE A 314 -10.03 7.30 18.59
CA PHE A 314 -11.24 6.89 17.86
C PHE A 314 -12.01 5.79 18.59
N THR A 315 -11.33 4.73 19.04
CA THR A 315 -12.01 3.57 19.63
C THR A 315 -12.72 3.91 20.94
N LYS A 316 -12.16 4.79 21.77
CA LYS A 316 -12.77 5.24 23.02
C LYS A 316 -13.86 6.30 22.83
N GLN A 317 -13.98 6.85 21.64
CA GLN A 317 -15.01 7.81 21.25
C GLN A 317 -15.80 7.32 20.05
N TRP A 318 -15.94 6.01 19.86
CA TRP A 318 -16.40 5.38 18.63
C TRP A 318 -17.75 5.93 18.12
N ASP A 319 -18.70 6.24 19.02
CA ASP A 319 -19.99 6.80 18.63
C ASP A 319 -19.90 8.14 17.88
N ARG A 320 -18.81 8.91 18.09
CA ARG A 320 -18.55 10.16 17.35
C ARG A 320 -18.03 9.92 15.94
N PHE A 321 -17.37 8.78 15.68
CA PHE A 321 -16.58 8.57 14.48
C PHE A 321 -17.10 7.43 13.58
N LYS A 322 -17.87 6.48 14.12
CA LYS A 322 -18.31 5.27 13.42
C LYS A 322 -19.09 5.51 12.10
N HIS A 323 -19.62 6.72 11.91
CA HIS A 323 -20.37 7.14 10.72
C HIS A 323 -19.49 7.72 9.61
N LEU A 324 -18.20 7.97 9.87
CA LEU A 324 -17.22 8.44 8.90
C LEU A 324 -16.64 7.28 8.11
N HIS A 325 -15.91 7.59 7.03
CA HIS A 325 -15.15 6.59 6.29
C HIS A 325 -14.01 6.02 7.12
N TRP A 326 -14.07 4.73 7.40
CA TRP A 326 -13.09 4.07 8.27
C TRP A 326 -11.70 4.00 7.67
N GLY A 327 -11.58 4.02 6.34
CA GLY A 327 -10.30 4.16 5.66
C GLY A 327 -9.58 5.46 6.00
N VAL A 328 -10.34 6.55 6.18
CA VAL A 328 -9.79 7.86 6.59
C VAL A 328 -9.38 7.84 8.06
N LEU A 329 -10.20 7.25 8.94
CA LEU A 329 -9.82 7.04 10.35
C LEU A 329 -8.56 6.20 10.49
N ALA A 330 -8.45 5.14 9.69
CA ALA A 330 -7.27 4.29 9.63
C ALA A 330 -6.02 5.07 9.18
N HIS A 331 -6.15 5.89 8.13
CA HIS A 331 -5.04 6.74 7.68
C HIS A 331 -4.58 7.71 8.76
N SER A 332 -5.53 8.33 9.47
CA SER A 332 -5.25 9.19 10.64
C SER A 332 -4.38 8.45 11.66
N THR A 333 -4.78 7.24 12.05
CA THR A 333 -4.02 6.46 13.05
C THR A 333 -2.67 6.01 12.53
N HIS A 334 -2.58 5.65 11.25
CA HIS A 334 -1.31 5.19 10.67
C HIS A 334 -0.25 6.29 10.67
N LEU A 335 -0.60 7.53 10.36
CA LEU A 335 0.36 8.64 10.40
C LEU A 335 0.63 9.14 11.83
N ARG A 336 -0.32 9.02 12.77
CA ARG A 336 -0.09 9.42 14.16
C ARG A 336 0.70 8.38 14.95
N GLY A 337 0.60 7.11 14.57
CA GLY A 337 1.33 6.00 15.18
C GLY A 337 0.75 5.50 16.51
N ALA A 338 1.56 4.73 17.23
CA ALA A 338 1.17 4.15 18.50
C ALA A 338 0.96 5.23 19.58
N GLY A 339 -0.12 5.09 20.37
CA GLY A 339 -0.45 6.03 21.42
C GLY A 339 -1.66 5.60 22.24
N THR A 340 -1.96 6.39 23.27
CA THR A 340 -3.13 6.22 24.13
C THR A 340 -3.92 7.53 24.22
N TRP A 341 -5.20 7.42 24.48
CA TRP A 341 -6.07 8.56 24.75
C TRP A 341 -6.97 8.27 25.95
N ASP A 342 -7.18 9.27 26.81
CA ASP A 342 -8.23 9.28 27.83
C ASP A 342 -8.80 10.67 28.02
N ALA A 343 -10.03 10.76 28.55
CA ALA A 343 -10.75 12.03 28.68
C ALA A 343 -10.12 13.00 29.72
N GLY A 344 -9.34 12.49 30.66
CA GLY A 344 -8.72 13.32 31.72
C GLY A 344 -7.35 13.88 31.32
N HIS A 345 -6.59 13.15 30.51
CA HIS A 345 -5.19 13.48 30.19
C HIS A 345 -4.98 13.77 28.69
N GLY A 346 -6.00 13.56 27.85
CA GLY A 346 -5.90 13.75 26.40
C GLY A 346 -5.12 12.65 25.71
N GLU A 347 -4.53 12.96 24.58
CA GLU A 347 -3.77 12.05 23.73
C GLU A 347 -2.28 12.08 24.07
N ARG A 348 -1.67 10.91 24.13
CA ARG A 348 -0.21 10.73 24.31
C ARG A 348 0.29 9.73 23.27
N CYS A 349 1.03 10.21 22.31
CA CYS A 349 1.63 9.37 21.27
C CYS A 349 3.05 8.98 21.65
N ARG A 350 3.48 7.82 21.18
CA ARG A 350 4.82 7.28 21.43
C ARG A 350 5.90 8.10 20.74
N VAL A 351 5.60 8.62 19.53
CA VAL A 351 6.51 9.37 18.68
C VAL A 351 5.83 10.66 18.22
N GLU A 352 6.57 11.76 18.19
CA GLU A 352 6.10 12.99 17.59
C GLU A 352 6.27 12.96 16.07
N VAL A 353 5.29 13.52 15.35
CA VAL A 353 5.29 13.63 13.89
C VAL A 353 5.32 15.08 13.50
N THR A 354 6.38 15.49 12.80
CA THR A 354 6.59 16.86 12.35
C THR A 354 6.66 16.90 10.83
N LEU A 355 5.90 17.80 10.21
CA LEU A 355 5.92 18.03 8.78
C LEU A 355 6.82 19.22 8.44
N ALA A 356 7.82 19.00 7.60
CA ALA A 356 8.61 20.03 6.95
C ALA A 356 8.16 20.12 5.48
N THR A 357 7.06 20.83 5.23
CA THR A 357 6.31 20.86 3.95
C THR A 357 5.90 22.27 3.56
N ALA A 358 5.43 22.45 2.33
CA ALA A 358 4.82 23.71 1.88
C ALA A 358 3.31 23.81 2.23
N ILE A 359 2.76 22.86 2.99
CA ILE A 359 1.41 23.00 3.57
C ILE A 359 1.43 24.16 4.59
N PRO A 360 0.42 25.06 4.57
CA PRO A 360 0.37 26.14 5.56
C PRO A 360 0.45 25.64 6.99
N GLU A 361 1.31 26.25 7.82
CA GLU A 361 1.54 25.86 9.21
C GLU A 361 0.24 25.67 10.02
N GLN A 362 -0.69 26.61 9.88
CA GLN A 362 -1.98 26.54 10.59
C GLN A 362 -2.84 25.34 10.20
N VAL A 363 -2.71 24.83 8.96
CA VAL A 363 -3.40 23.61 8.50
C VAL A 363 -2.76 22.38 9.17
N VAL A 364 -1.43 22.29 9.17
CA VAL A 364 -0.67 21.20 9.78
C VAL A 364 -0.96 21.12 11.30
N ARG A 365 -0.89 22.26 12.00
CA ARG A 365 -1.14 22.30 13.45
C ARG A 365 -2.60 21.97 13.80
N ARG A 366 -3.57 22.44 13.00
CA ARG A 366 -4.98 22.09 13.20
C ARG A 366 -5.21 20.59 13.00
N ALA A 367 -4.48 19.96 12.09
CA ALA A 367 -4.52 18.52 11.89
C ALA A 367 -3.81 17.70 12.98
N GLY A 368 -3.28 18.35 14.04
CA GLY A 368 -2.67 17.68 15.21
C GLY A 368 -1.21 17.28 15.01
N LEU A 369 -0.50 17.83 14.03
CA LEU A 369 0.89 17.52 13.73
C LEU A 369 1.84 18.69 14.00
N GLY A 370 3.11 18.38 14.23
CA GLY A 370 4.18 19.36 14.32
C GLY A 370 4.50 20.00 12.98
N TYR A 371 4.98 21.23 12.96
CA TYR A 371 5.38 21.94 11.74
C TYR A 371 6.79 22.51 11.87
N LEU A 372 7.58 22.37 10.81
CA LEU A 372 8.84 23.06 10.58
C LEU A 372 8.79 23.72 9.19
N ASP A 373 9.34 24.93 9.10
CA ASP A 373 9.60 25.55 7.80
C ASP A 373 10.67 24.74 7.07
N PRO A 374 10.37 24.13 5.91
CA PRO A 374 11.34 23.31 5.17
C PRO A 374 12.59 24.11 4.75
N ALA A 375 12.50 25.42 4.59
CA ALA A 375 13.64 26.28 4.26
C ALA A 375 14.63 26.45 5.44
N GLY A 376 14.18 26.23 6.67
CA GLY A 376 15.00 26.29 7.88
C GLY A 376 15.60 24.93 8.30
N VAL A 377 15.34 23.85 7.58
CA VAL A 377 15.86 22.53 7.92
C VAL A 377 17.28 22.34 7.39
N ASP A 378 18.25 22.25 8.31
CA ASP A 378 19.64 21.94 7.97
C ASP A 378 19.85 20.41 7.95
N LEU A 379 19.76 19.83 6.76
CA LEU A 379 19.89 18.38 6.56
C LEU A 379 21.31 17.87 6.87
N ASP A 380 22.35 18.68 6.66
CA ASP A 380 23.74 18.30 6.93
C ASP A 380 24.01 18.26 8.44
N ALA A 381 23.52 19.25 9.19
CA ALA A 381 23.59 19.24 10.63
C ALA A 381 22.81 18.06 11.25
N LEU A 382 21.62 17.75 10.71
CA LEU A 382 20.82 16.61 11.15
C LEU A 382 21.50 15.27 10.82
N ALA A 383 22.16 15.15 9.67
CA ALA A 383 22.90 13.94 9.29
C ALA A 383 24.18 13.74 10.13
N ALA A 384 24.74 14.81 10.68
CA ALA A 384 25.91 14.75 11.56
C ALA A 384 25.55 14.36 13.01
N ASP A 385 24.29 14.45 13.42
CA ASP A 385 23.81 14.07 14.75
C ASP A 385 23.74 12.54 14.89
N PRO A 386 24.50 11.91 15.83
CA PRO A 386 24.54 10.46 15.99
C PRO A 386 23.23 9.85 16.51
N GLU A 387 22.28 10.65 17.01
CA GLU A 387 20.97 10.23 17.45
C GLU A 387 19.89 10.40 16.35
N THR A 388 20.28 10.90 15.17
CA THR A 388 19.40 11.15 14.04
C THR A 388 19.70 10.16 12.89
N LEU A 389 18.66 9.57 12.33
CA LEU A 389 18.70 8.76 11.13
C LEU A 389 18.09 9.54 9.95
N VAL A 390 18.88 9.88 8.95
CA VAL A 390 18.36 10.45 7.70
C VAL A 390 18.10 9.34 6.70
N VAL A 391 16.86 9.22 6.22
CA VAL A 391 16.42 8.18 5.27
C VAL A 391 16.08 8.81 3.93
N PRO A 392 16.94 8.64 2.90
CA PRO A 392 16.63 9.10 1.55
C PRO A 392 15.60 8.19 0.88
N GLN A 393 14.79 8.76 -0.03
CA GLN A 393 13.78 8.02 -0.79
C GLN A 393 12.85 7.18 0.10
N ALA A 394 12.37 7.77 1.19
CA ALA A 394 11.54 7.11 2.18
C ALA A 394 10.17 6.65 1.58
N GLY A 395 9.55 5.65 2.23
CA GLY A 395 8.22 5.16 1.86
C GLY A 395 8.16 3.75 1.29
N GLU A 396 9.29 3.11 0.95
CA GLU A 396 9.32 1.73 0.44
C GLU A 396 10.13 0.77 1.33
N VAL A 397 11.19 1.26 1.99
CA VAL A 397 12.04 0.47 2.90
C VAL A 397 11.54 0.59 4.33
N LEU A 398 11.33 -0.54 4.98
CA LEU A 398 10.98 -0.65 6.39
C LEU A 398 12.25 -0.72 7.24
N TYR A 399 12.28 0.04 8.32
CA TYR A 399 13.31 -0.09 9.35
C TYR A 399 12.71 -0.75 10.61
N ARG A 400 13.44 -1.69 11.19
CA ARG A 400 13.07 -2.38 12.43
C ARG A 400 14.27 -2.49 13.37
N LEU A 401 14.00 -2.64 14.65
CA LEU A 401 15.01 -3.04 15.61
C LEU A 401 15.28 -4.54 15.49
N ARG A 402 16.55 -4.92 15.69
CA ARG A 402 16.92 -6.32 15.86
C ARG A 402 16.31 -6.84 17.16
N ALA A 403 15.64 -8.00 17.12
CA ALA A 403 15.11 -8.68 18.31
C ALA A 403 16.25 -9.29 19.13
#